data_f6ab1291af65e534a84167e188eff990
#
_entry.id   f6ab1291af65e534a84167e188eff990
#
_cell.length_a   1.000
_cell.length_b   1.000
_cell.length_c   1.000
_cell.angle_alpha   90.00
_cell.angle_beta   90.00
_cell.angle_gamma   90.00
#
_symmetry.space_group_name_H-M   'P 1'
#
loop_
_entity.id
_entity.type
_entity.pdbx_description
1 polymer ?
#
loop_
_entity_poly.entity_id
_entity_poly.type
_entity_poly.pdbx_seq_one_letter_code
_entity_poly.pdbx_strand_id
1 'polypeptide(L)'
;MGEERKSVDYVHWLTAASEKVLLVIIGIATCIASLQYLYQMYLLQEIVLADLFMLFIFTEILAMVAAFYSSKRIPVTLPIIIAITALCRLIVMQNKDMDALIIIAEASAVLILAGAALSLIHISEPTRPLI
;
A
#
# COMPACT_ATOMS: atom_id res chain seq x y z
N MET A 1 23.40 -12.96 -29.87
CA MET A 1 22.00 -12.61 -29.67
C MET A 1 21.25 -13.57 -28.75
N GLY A 2 21.45 -14.87 -28.87
CA GLY A 2 20.79 -15.84 -28.01
C GLY A 2 21.19 -15.78 -26.56
N GLU A 3 22.43 -15.40 -26.28
CA GLU A 3 22.93 -15.32 -24.90
C GLU A 3 22.38 -14.12 -24.16
N GLU A 4 22.21 -12.99 -24.83
CA GLU A 4 21.61 -11.80 -24.23
C GLU A 4 20.17 -12.04 -23.87
N ARG A 5 19.42 -12.73 -24.73
CA ARG A 5 18.03 -13.09 -24.46
C ARG A 5 17.90 -13.98 -23.25
N LYS A 6 18.76 -14.97 -23.13
CA LYS A 6 18.77 -15.89 -21.99
C LYS A 6 19.09 -15.17 -20.69
N SER A 7 20.05 -14.24 -20.72
CA SER A 7 20.42 -13.48 -19.54
C SER A 7 19.30 -12.53 -19.10
N VAL A 8 18.60 -11.89 -20.04
CA VAL A 8 17.46 -11.02 -19.74
C VAL A 8 16.32 -11.84 -19.15
N ASP A 9 15.99 -13.00 -19.73
CA ASP A 9 14.94 -13.87 -19.23
C ASP A 9 15.29 -14.40 -17.84
N TYR A 10 16.55 -14.73 -17.60
CA TYR A 10 17.02 -15.20 -16.31
C TYR A 10 16.88 -14.10 -15.24
N VAL A 11 17.28 -12.88 -15.57
CA VAL A 11 17.14 -11.72 -14.68
C VAL A 11 15.67 -11.44 -14.37
N HIS A 12 14.81 -11.51 -15.39
CA HIS A 12 13.38 -11.33 -15.21
C HIS A 12 12.78 -12.39 -14.28
N TRP A 13 13.19 -13.63 -14.47
CA TRP A 13 12.72 -14.73 -13.63
C TRP A 13 13.17 -14.55 -12.18
N LEU A 14 14.45 -14.16 -11.98
CA LEU A 14 14.98 -13.90 -10.64
C LEU A 14 14.24 -12.75 -9.96
N THR A 15 13.99 -11.66 -10.68
CA THR A 15 13.29 -10.51 -10.16
C THR A 15 11.87 -10.88 -9.74
N ALA A 16 11.16 -11.61 -10.60
CA ALA A 16 9.80 -12.05 -10.32
C ALA A 16 9.76 -12.99 -9.11
N ALA A 17 10.72 -13.91 -9.02
CA ALA A 17 10.81 -14.82 -7.88
C ALA A 17 11.10 -14.07 -6.59
N SER A 18 11.99 -13.07 -6.64
CA SER A 18 12.32 -12.23 -5.49
C SER A 18 11.10 -11.46 -5.01
N GLU A 19 10.33 -10.90 -5.93
CA GLU A 19 9.10 -10.18 -5.58
C GLU A 19 8.10 -11.08 -4.86
N LYS A 20 7.89 -12.27 -5.39
CA LYS A 20 6.97 -13.24 -4.79
C LYS A 20 7.41 -13.64 -3.38
N VAL A 21 8.70 -13.92 -3.22
CA VAL A 21 9.24 -14.31 -1.92
C VAL A 21 9.07 -13.18 -0.90
N LEU A 22 9.42 -11.96 -1.31
CA LEU A 22 9.28 -10.81 -0.43
C LEU A 22 7.83 -10.55 -0.05
N LEU A 23 6.91 -10.69 -1.00
CA LEU A 23 5.49 -10.49 -0.74
C LEU A 23 4.94 -11.55 0.22
N VAL A 24 5.37 -12.80 0.09
CA VAL A 24 5.00 -13.85 1.04
C VAL A 24 5.50 -13.51 2.43
N ILE A 25 6.76 -13.08 2.52
CA ILE A 25 7.35 -12.70 3.81
C ILE A 25 6.58 -11.52 4.42
N ILE A 26 6.27 -10.51 3.63
CA ILE A 26 5.51 -9.35 4.10
C ILE A 26 4.12 -9.78 4.59
N GLY A 27 3.44 -10.65 3.83
CA GLY A 27 2.13 -11.15 4.22
C GLY A 27 2.16 -11.90 5.54
N ILE A 28 3.12 -12.82 5.69
CA ILE A 28 3.27 -13.61 6.92
C ILE A 28 3.63 -12.70 8.10
N ALA A 29 4.60 -11.80 7.89
CA ALA A 29 5.02 -10.87 8.92
C ALA A 29 3.88 -9.97 9.36
N THR A 30 3.06 -9.51 8.42
CA THR A 30 1.89 -8.68 8.71
C THR A 30 0.85 -9.44 9.52
N CYS A 31 0.61 -10.71 9.18
CA CYS A 31 -0.30 -11.55 9.95
C CYS A 31 0.19 -11.72 11.38
N ILE A 32 1.47 -12.00 11.55
CA ILE A 32 2.06 -12.17 12.88
C ILE A 32 1.97 -10.87 13.68
N ALA A 33 2.32 -9.75 13.04
CA ALA A 33 2.26 -8.43 13.66
C ALA A 33 0.83 -8.08 14.09
N SER A 34 -0.14 -8.39 13.24
CA SER A 34 -1.55 -8.15 13.54
C SER A 34 -2.00 -8.94 14.76
N LEU A 35 -1.61 -10.20 14.81
CA LEU A 35 -1.98 -11.06 15.96
C LEU A 35 -1.33 -10.58 17.24
N GLN A 36 -0.06 -10.19 17.17
CA GLN A 36 0.64 -9.64 18.34
C GLN A 36 -0.01 -8.35 18.82
N TYR A 37 -0.40 -7.51 17.88
CA TYR A 37 -1.05 -6.24 18.19
C TYR A 37 -2.40 -6.45 18.86
N LEU A 38 -3.20 -7.37 18.33
CA LEU A 38 -4.48 -7.73 18.91
C LEU A 38 -4.32 -8.32 20.31
N TYR A 39 -3.28 -9.15 20.50
CA TYR A 39 -2.99 -9.73 21.81
C TYR A 39 -2.64 -8.65 22.84
N GLN A 40 -1.83 -7.67 22.44
CA GLN A 40 -1.49 -6.56 23.32
C GLN A 40 -2.71 -5.74 23.69
N MET A 41 -3.58 -5.47 22.71
CA MET A 41 -4.84 -4.75 22.96
C MET A 41 -5.70 -5.51 23.95
N TYR A 42 -5.76 -6.82 23.83
CA TYR A 42 -6.52 -7.66 24.75
C TYR A 42 -5.97 -7.60 26.17
N LEU A 43 -4.64 -7.64 26.31
CA LEU A 43 -4.00 -7.57 27.63
C LEU A 43 -4.22 -6.22 28.31
N LEU A 44 -4.14 -5.13 27.54
CA LEU A 44 -4.36 -3.79 28.07
C LEU A 44 -5.83 -3.47 28.30
N GLN A 45 -6.73 -4.21 27.64
CA GLN A 45 -8.18 -3.99 27.68
C GLN A 45 -8.55 -2.55 27.39
N GLU A 46 -7.76 -1.91 26.55
CA GLU A 46 -7.96 -0.53 26.16
C GLU A 46 -7.77 -0.42 24.64
N ILE A 47 -8.75 0.17 23.97
CA ILE A 47 -8.72 0.37 22.52
C ILE A 47 -8.65 1.86 22.27
N VAL A 48 -7.51 2.29 21.70
CA VAL A 48 -7.30 3.68 21.32
C VAL A 48 -7.49 3.80 19.81
N LEU A 49 -7.84 4.98 19.35
CA LEU A 49 -8.05 5.24 17.93
C LEU A 49 -6.81 4.89 17.10
N ALA A 50 -5.62 5.15 17.62
CA ALA A 50 -4.36 4.82 16.97
C ALA A 50 -4.24 3.32 16.71
N ASP A 51 -4.74 2.48 17.62
CA ASP A 51 -4.71 1.03 17.46
C ASP A 51 -5.57 0.58 16.28
N LEU A 52 -6.74 1.20 16.12
CA LEU A 52 -7.63 0.89 15.01
C LEU A 52 -7.00 1.28 13.67
N PHE A 53 -6.34 2.42 13.62
CA PHE A 53 -5.64 2.85 12.41
C PHE A 53 -4.49 1.90 12.05
N MET A 54 -3.77 1.41 13.06
CA MET A 54 -2.70 0.45 12.82
C MET A 54 -3.23 -0.86 12.24
N LEU A 55 -4.35 -1.34 12.75
CA LEU A 55 -5.00 -2.53 12.21
C LEU A 55 -5.46 -2.32 10.76
N PHE A 56 -5.94 -1.12 10.44
CA PHE A 56 -6.29 -0.77 9.07
C PHE A 56 -5.09 -0.83 8.15
N ILE A 57 -3.94 -0.34 8.60
CA ILE A 57 -2.70 -0.40 7.82
C ILE A 57 -2.32 -1.85 7.54
N PHE A 58 -2.40 -2.72 8.55
CA PHE A 58 -2.13 -4.14 8.37
C PHE A 58 -3.08 -4.76 7.33
N THR A 59 -4.36 -4.41 7.40
CA THR A 59 -5.36 -4.89 6.46
C THR A 59 -5.06 -4.45 5.02
N GLU A 60 -4.63 -3.21 4.85
CA GLU A 60 -4.28 -2.70 3.53
C GLU A 60 -3.06 -3.40 2.94
N ILE A 61 -2.06 -3.68 3.77
CA ILE A 61 -0.89 -4.43 3.33
C ILE A 61 -1.30 -5.81 2.85
N LEU A 62 -2.16 -6.50 3.60
CA LEU A 62 -2.66 -7.81 3.22
C LEU A 62 -3.47 -7.75 1.93
N ALA A 63 -4.27 -6.70 1.77
CA ALA A 63 -5.04 -6.50 0.55
C ALA A 63 -4.14 -6.32 -0.66
N MET A 64 -3.03 -5.60 -0.50
CA MET A 64 -2.06 -5.40 -1.58
C MET A 64 -1.39 -6.72 -1.97
N VAL A 65 -1.00 -7.52 -0.98
CA VAL A 65 -0.40 -8.84 -1.24
C VAL A 65 -1.41 -9.73 -1.95
N ALA A 66 -2.65 -9.74 -1.50
CA ALA A 66 -3.72 -10.54 -2.11
C ALA A 66 -3.98 -10.12 -3.56
N ALA A 67 -3.98 -8.81 -3.81
CA ALA A 67 -4.18 -8.29 -5.16
C ALA A 67 -3.05 -8.73 -6.09
N PHE A 68 -1.82 -8.75 -5.61
CA PHE A 68 -0.69 -9.22 -6.40
C PHE A 68 -0.87 -10.67 -6.82
N TYR A 69 -1.27 -11.54 -5.88
CA TYR A 69 -1.47 -12.96 -6.19
C TYR A 69 -2.67 -13.19 -7.09
N SER A 70 -3.71 -12.39 -6.95
CA SER A 70 -4.92 -12.52 -7.73
C SER A 70 -4.72 -12.10 -9.19
N SER A 71 -4.03 -10.99 -9.43
CA SER A 71 -3.84 -10.45 -10.78
C SER A 71 -2.48 -10.78 -11.38
N LYS A 72 -1.58 -11.38 -10.62
CA LYS A 72 -0.17 -11.67 -10.98
C LYS A 72 0.61 -10.42 -11.35
N ARG A 73 0.09 -9.27 -10.99
CA ARG A 73 0.67 -7.98 -11.31
C ARG A 73 0.22 -7.00 -10.23
N ILE A 74 1.14 -6.15 -9.76
CA ILE A 74 0.75 -5.11 -8.81
C ILE A 74 0.16 -3.95 -9.62
N PRO A 75 -1.14 -3.66 -9.47
CA PRO A 75 -1.69 -2.47 -10.13
C PRO A 75 -1.05 -1.24 -9.51
N VAL A 76 -0.57 -0.34 -10.35
CA VAL A 76 0.12 0.88 -9.89
C VAL A 76 -0.81 1.75 -9.05
N THR A 77 -2.10 1.70 -9.34
CA THR A 77 -3.13 2.49 -8.65
C THR A 77 -3.26 2.12 -7.18
N LEU A 78 -3.12 0.84 -6.86
CA LEU A 78 -3.33 0.35 -5.50
C LEU A 78 -2.33 0.93 -4.49
N PRO A 79 -1.01 0.93 -4.75
CA PRO A 79 -0.06 1.59 -3.84
C PRO A 79 -0.32 3.07 -3.65
N ILE A 80 -0.79 3.76 -4.69
CA ILE A 80 -1.11 5.19 -4.60
C ILE A 80 -2.31 5.40 -3.66
N ILE A 81 -3.33 4.58 -3.78
CA ILE A 81 -4.50 4.65 -2.92
C ILE A 81 -4.11 4.39 -1.46
N ILE A 82 -3.24 3.41 -1.23
CA ILE A 82 -2.74 3.12 0.11
C ILE A 82 -1.95 4.31 0.68
N ALA A 83 -1.14 4.96 -0.16
CA ALA A 83 -0.40 6.15 0.26
C ALA A 83 -1.35 7.30 0.63
N ILE A 84 -2.41 7.51 -0.14
CA ILE A 84 -3.41 8.54 0.14
C ILE A 84 -4.08 8.27 1.49
N THR A 85 -4.52 7.04 1.72
CA THR A 85 -5.18 6.68 2.97
C THR A 85 -4.23 6.78 4.16
N ALA A 86 -2.96 6.43 3.98
CA ALA A 86 -1.95 6.57 5.02
C ALA A 86 -1.73 8.04 5.40
N LEU A 87 -1.65 8.93 4.40
CA LEU A 87 -1.51 10.36 4.65
C LEU A 87 -2.74 10.93 5.34
N CYS A 88 -3.92 10.50 4.95
CA CYS A 88 -5.16 10.92 5.61
C CYS A 88 -5.16 10.52 7.08
N ARG A 89 -4.71 9.30 7.38
CA ARG A 89 -4.60 8.84 8.77
C ARG A 89 -3.60 9.68 9.57
N LEU A 90 -2.48 10.00 8.92
CA LEU A 90 -1.45 10.83 9.55
C LEU A 90 -2.03 12.20 9.92
N ILE A 91 -2.80 12.81 9.03
CA ILE A 91 -3.45 14.09 9.29
C ILE A 91 -4.43 13.98 10.47
N VAL A 92 -5.25 12.95 10.49
CA VAL A 92 -6.25 12.74 11.54
C VAL A 92 -5.59 12.51 12.90
N MET A 93 -4.46 11.79 12.91
CA MET A 93 -3.76 11.42 14.15
C MET A 93 -2.84 12.51 14.68
N GLN A 94 -2.66 13.59 13.95
CA GLN A 94 -1.77 14.66 14.38
C GLN A 94 -2.30 15.36 15.63
N ASN A 95 -1.37 15.72 16.52
CA ASN A 95 -1.69 16.50 17.70
C ASN A 95 -2.05 17.94 17.32
N LYS A 96 -2.84 18.58 18.17
CA LYS A 96 -3.28 19.96 17.95
C LYS A 96 -2.13 20.97 17.92
N ASP A 97 -0.96 20.56 18.41
CA ASP A 97 0.23 21.42 18.47
C ASP A 97 1.05 21.43 17.18
N MET A 98 0.59 20.72 16.15
CA MET A 98 1.30 20.70 14.88
C MET A 98 1.11 21.98 14.08
N ASP A 99 2.19 22.40 13.41
CA ASP A 99 2.15 23.57 12.53
C ASP A 99 1.12 23.41 11.42
N ALA A 100 0.33 24.45 11.20
CA ALA A 100 -0.63 24.47 10.09
C ALA A 100 0.05 24.25 8.75
N LEU A 101 1.32 24.65 8.64
CA LEU A 101 2.10 24.47 7.40
C LEU A 101 2.29 22.99 7.06
N ILE A 102 2.55 22.16 8.07
CA ILE A 102 2.72 20.71 7.87
C ILE A 102 1.41 20.09 7.41
N ILE A 103 0.29 20.48 8.00
CA ILE A 103 -1.03 19.97 7.62
C ILE A 103 -1.35 20.36 6.18
N ILE A 104 -1.04 21.59 5.79
CA ILE A 104 -1.24 22.06 4.42
C ILE A 104 -0.37 21.26 3.44
N ALA A 105 0.89 21.00 3.81
CA ALA A 105 1.80 20.21 2.99
C ALA A 105 1.28 18.79 2.80
N GLU A 106 0.79 18.16 3.86
CA GLU A 106 0.23 16.82 3.78
C GLU A 106 -1.05 16.76 2.97
N ALA A 107 -1.94 17.73 3.15
CA ALA A 107 -3.17 17.84 2.37
C ALA A 107 -2.86 18.06 0.89
N SER A 108 -1.83 18.87 0.59
CA SER A 108 -1.38 19.08 -0.79
C SER A 108 -0.84 17.78 -1.39
N ALA A 109 -0.09 16.99 -0.61
CA ALA A 109 0.41 15.70 -1.05
C ALA A 109 -0.73 14.74 -1.36
N VAL A 110 -1.78 14.72 -0.54
CA VAL A 110 -2.98 13.89 -0.79
C VAL A 110 -3.64 14.32 -2.10
N LEU A 111 -3.77 15.61 -2.33
CA LEU A 111 -4.38 16.13 -3.55
C LEU A 111 -3.57 15.73 -4.79
N ILE A 112 -2.25 15.85 -4.72
CA ILE A 112 -1.36 15.47 -5.81
C ILE A 112 -1.46 13.98 -6.10
N LEU A 113 -1.46 13.15 -5.05
CA LEU A 113 -1.59 11.70 -5.19
C LEU A 113 -2.95 11.31 -5.76
N ALA A 114 -4.01 11.99 -5.33
CA ALA A 114 -5.36 11.74 -5.85
C ALA A 114 -5.44 12.08 -7.33
N GLY A 115 -4.82 13.19 -7.75
CA GLY A 115 -4.72 13.55 -9.16
C GLY A 115 -3.93 12.52 -9.96
N ALA A 116 -2.83 12.04 -9.40
CA ALA A 116 -2.02 11.00 -10.04
C ALA A 116 -2.81 9.70 -10.19
N ALA A 117 -3.57 9.32 -9.16
CA ALA A 117 -4.40 8.12 -9.20
C ALA A 117 -5.46 8.22 -10.28
N LEU A 118 -6.12 9.37 -10.38
CA LEU A 118 -7.11 9.62 -11.44
C LEU A 118 -6.48 9.54 -12.82
N SER A 119 -5.30 10.11 -12.99
CA SER A 119 -4.58 10.06 -14.26
C SER A 119 -4.26 8.62 -14.65
N LEU A 120 -3.82 7.81 -13.70
CA LEU A 120 -3.49 6.41 -13.95
C LEU A 120 -4.73 5.60 -14.32
N ILE A 121 -5.84 5.84 -13.63
CA ILE A 121 -7.10 5.17 -13.94
C ILE A 121 -7.55 5.55 -15.36
N HIS A 122 -7.41 6.81 -15.72
CA HIS A 122 -7.78 7.29 -17.04
C HIS A 122 -6.88 6.70 -18.13
N ILE A 123 -5.59 6.57 -17.86
CA ILE A 123 -4.63 6.00 -18.81
C ILE A 123 -4.84 4.49 -18.96
N SER A 124 -5.16 3.78 -17.88
CA SER A 124 -5.30 2.33 -17.91
C SER A 124 -6.56 1.87 -18.63
N GLU A 125 -7.54 2.77 -18.86
CA GLU A 125 -8.77 2.45 -19.58
C GLU A 125 -9.05 3.42 -20.73
N PRO A 126 -8.06 3.69 -21.61
CA PRO A 126 -8.27 4.70 -22.67
C PRO A 126 -9.24 4.26 -23.75
N THR A 127 -9.51 2.98 -23.88
CA THR A 127 -10.32 2.41 -24.96
C THR A 127 -11.75 2.07 -24.56
N ARG A 128 -12.11 2.30 -23.32
CA ARG A 128 -13.49 2.05 -22.91
C ARG A 128 -14.40 3.13 -23.46
N PRO A 129 -15.36 2.76 -24.32
CA PRO A 129 -16.28 3.77 -24.84
C PRO A 129 -17.15 4.29 -23.71
N LEU A 130 -17.25 5.60 -23.66
CA LEU A 130 -18.13 6.28 -22.73
C LEU A 130 -19.56 6.17 -23.24
N ILE A 131 -20.20 5.08 -22.88
CA ILE A 131 -21.60 4.88 -23.24
C ILE A 131 -22.45 4.97 -22.03
#